data_b8bb02fc3002a711cd43be1c596aed07
#
_entry.id   b8bb02fc3002a711cd43be1c596aed07
#
_cell.length_a   1.000
_cell.length_b   1.000
_cell.length_c   1.000
_cell.angle_alpha   90.00
_cell.angle_beta   90.00
_cell.angle_gamma   90.00
#
_symmetry.space_group_name_H-M   'P 1'
#
loop_
_entity.id
_entity.type
_entity.pdbx_description
1 polymer ?
#
loop_
_entity_poly.entity_id
_entity_poly.type
_entity_poly.pdbx_seq_one_letter_code
_entity_poly.pdbx_strand_id
1 'polypeptide(L)'
;MTEPQPGQNPWPPQNQWPPAQPPLPQPPAPPEPQPTPVDVVTAFQLLCAVAVLGVVNMIATLVAVFADRESFVDQLLKEVAAQDPAVQVGRDTAETVVVLGLGVTAMIGLCVTALYLLFVFKMRAGRNWARMLVTMIGSLMVVFALPSLFGLAGGGGGAAMVSGAAGILQAVLSVGAIVLLHRAESNRYFLPAFRVPDE
;
A
#
# COMPACT_ATOMS: atom_id res chain seq x y z
N MET A 1 -65.43 32.38 -48.24
CA MET A 1 -64.06 31.93 -48.57
C MET A 1 -63.20 33.17 -48.49
N THR A 2 -62.50 33.38 -47.40
CA THR A 2 -61.62 34.53 -47.17
C THR A 2 -60.17 34.01 -47.40
N GLU A 3 -59.48 34.56 -48.42
CA GLU A 3 -58.08 34.27 -48.73
C GLU A 3 -57.17 34.67 -47.58
N PRO A 4 -56.19 33.83 -47.26
CA PRO A 4 -55.16 34.22 -46.27
C PRO A 4 -54.25 35.29 -46.86
N GLN A 5 -54.09 36.41 -46.15
CA GLN A 5 -53.11 37.45 -46.51
C GLN A 5 -51.70 36.93 -46.47
N PRO A 6 -50.91 37.06 -47.55
CA PRO A 6 -49.46 36.74 -47.51
C PRO A 6 -48.71 37.91 -46.85
N GLY A 7 -48.06 37.66 -45.75
CA GLY A 7 -47.10 38.63 -45.24
C GLY A 7 -46.95 38.81 -43.73
N GLN A 8 -47.57 37.99 -42.91
CA GLN A 8 -47.24 38.03 -41.48
C GLN A 8 -46.18 36.98 -41.15
N ASN A 9 -44.93 37.40 -41.22
CA ASN A 9 -43.81 36.62 -40.70
C ASN A 9 -43.93 36.58 -39.17
N PRO A 10 -44.15 35.40 -38.54
CA PRO A 10 -44.32 35.30 -37.10
C PRO A 10 -43.07 35.59 -36.31
N TRP A 11 -41.94 35.82 -36.99
CA TRP A 11 -40.68 36.13 -36.35
C TRP A 11 -40.47 37.64 -36.26
N PRO A 12 -40.12 38.15 -35.08
CA PRO A 12 -39.77 39.56 -34.92
C PRO A 12 -38.60 39.94 -35.86
N PRO A 13 -38.61 41.18 -36.41
CA PRO A 13 -37.50 41.65 -37.26
C PRO A 13 -36.14 41.50 -36.53
N GLN A 14 -35.09 41.10 -37.27
CA GLN A 14 -33.76 40.84 -36.73
C GLN A 14 -33.15 41.97 -35.88
N ASN A 15 -33.59 43.19 -36.09
CA ASN A 15 -33.12 44.38 -35.35
C ASN A 15 -33.74 44.51 -33.94
N GLN A 16 -34.67 43.59 -33.54
CA GLN A 16 -35.24 43.57 -32.19
C GLN A 16 -34.57 42.52 -31.29
N TRP A 17 -33.57 41.78 -31.80
CA TRP A 17 -32.78 40.89 -30.95
C TRP A 17 -31.95 41.74 -30.01
N PRO A 18 -31.96 41.47 -28.71
CA PRO A 18 -31.06 42.13 -27.77
C PRO A 18 -29.61 41.93 -28.24
N PRO A 19 -28.77 42.95 -28.10
CA PRO A 19 -27.37 42.83 -28.46
C PRO A 19 -26.78 41.57 -27.86
N ALA A 20 -25.96 40.84 -28.65
CA ALA A 20 -25.31 39.61 -28.21
C ALA A 20 -24.65 39.84 -26.87
N GLN A 21 -25.03 39.07 -25.88
CA GLN A 21 -24.38 39.14 -24.57
C GLN A 21 -22.88 38.90 -24.73
N PRO A 22 -22.05 39.67 -24.05
CA PRO A 22 -20.61 39.39 -24.03
C PRO A 22 -20.38 37.93 -23.69
N PRO A 23 -19.41 37.25 -24.31
CA PRO A 23 -19.08 35.86 -23.98
C PRO A 23 -18.90 35.73 -22.45
N LEU A 24 -19.62 34.79 -21.86
CA LEU A 24 -19.44 34.50 -20.44
C LEU A 24 -17.96 34.20 -20.18
N PRO A 25 -17.38 34.68 -19.08
CA PRO A 25 -16.01 34.34 -18.69
C PRO A 25 -15.85 32.82 -18.78
N GLN A 26 -14.90 32.35 -19.57
CA GLN A 26 -14.63 30.93 -19.68
C GLN A 26 -14.21 30.43 -18.28
N PRO A 27 -14.74 29.26 -17.84
CA PRO A 27 -14.27 28.65 -16.60
C PRO A 27 -12.73 28.56 -16.65
N PRO A 28 -12.03 28.81 -15.55
CA PRO A 28 -10.57 28.63 -15.48
C PRO A 28 -10.21 27.26 -16.06
N ALA A 29 -9.19 27.22 -16.93
CA ALA A 29 -8.71 25.95 -17.47
C ALA A 29 -8.38 24.99 -16.30
N PRO A 30 -8.69 23.68 -16.43
CA PRO A 30 -8.31 22.72 -15.40
C PRO A 30 -6.81 22.87 -15.08
N PRO A 31 -6.42 22.86 -13.79
CA PRO A 31 -5.00 22.97 -13.43
C PRO A 31 -4.22 21.86 -14.14
N GLU A 32 -3.12 22.21 -14.77
CA GLU A 32 -2.22 21.24 -15.40
C GLU A 32 -1.77 20.19 -14.36
N PRO A 33 -1.70 18.90 -14.74
CA PRO A 33 -1.23 17.85 -13.85
C PRO A 33 0.17 18.19 -13.34
N GLN A 34 0.31 18.41 -12.05
CA GLN A 34 1.62 18.71 -11.46
C GLN A 34 2.52 17.48 -11.57
N PRO A 35 3.78 17.62 -11.99
CA PRO A 35 4.72 16.51 -12.01
C PRO A 35 4.89 15.95 -10.60
N THR A 36 4.99 14.61 -10.50
CA THR A 36 5.19 13.93 -9.21
C THR A 36 6.52 14.37 -8.59
N PRO A 37 6.53 14.90 -7.35
CA PRO A 37 7.76 15.33 -6.68
C PRO A 37 8.78 14.19 -6.58
N VAL A 38 10.06 14.52 -6.64
CA VAL A 38 11.16 13.54 -6.53
C VAL A 38 11.09 12.77 -5.20
N ASP A 39 10.73 13.44 -4.11
CA ASP A 39 10.54 12.82 -2.79
C ASP A 39 9.49 11.69 -2.81
N VAL A 40 8.38 11.88 -3.52
CA VAL A 40 7.33 10.86 -3.67
C VAL A 40 7.81 9.68 -4.51
N VAL A 41 8.59 9.95 -5.58
CA VAL A 41 9.18 8.89 -6.42
C VAL A 41 10.19 8.08 -5.62
N THR A 42 11.07 8.74 -4.87
CA THR A 42 12.07 8.07 -4.02
C THR A 42 11.39 7.26 -2.91
N ALA A 43 10.38 7.82 -2.24
CA ALA A 43 9.60 7.09 -1.25
C ALA A 43 8.93 5.84 -1.85
N PHE A 44 8.37 5.95 -3.06
CA PHE A 44 7.82 4.81 -3.80
C PHE A 44 8.86 3.72 -4.03
N GLN A 45 10.08 4.07 -4.46
CA GLN A 45 11.16 3.11 -4.68
C GLN A 45 11.58 2.42 -3.37
N LEU A 46 11.71 3.16 -2.27
CA LEU A 46 12.01 2.60 -0.95
C LEU A 46 10.93 1.62 -0.49
N LEU A 47 9.66 1.96 -0.67
CA LEU A 47 8.54 1.08 -0.30
C LEU A 47 8.47 -0.17 -1.19
N CYS A 48 8.81 -0.06 -2.48
CA CYS A 48 8.96 -1.24 -3.34
C CYS A 48 10.13 -2.13 -2.88
N ALA A 49 11.25 -1.55 -2.47
CA ALA A 49 12.38 -2.31 -1.92
C ALA A 49 11.99 -3.02 -0.61
N VAL A 50 11.21 -2.39 0.26
CA VAL A 50 10.61 -3.02 1.47
C VAL A 50 9.77 -4.23 1.08
N ALA A 51 8.91 -4.11 0.06
CA ALA A 51 8.09 -5.23 -0.40
C ALA A 51 8.95 -6.40 -0.94
N VAL A 52 9.96 -6.10 -1.75
CA VAL A 52 10.89 -7.11 -2.30
C VAL A 52 11.63 -7.83 -1.17
N LEU A 53 12.19 -7.09 -0.20
CA LEU A 53 12.85 -7.67 0.97
C LEU A 53 11.89 -8.53 1.79
N GLY A 54 10.62 -8.12 1.93
CA GLY A 54 9.59 -8.89 2.61
C GLY A 54 9.32 -10.23 1.93
N VAL A 55 9.19 -10.23 0.60
CA VAL A 55 9.02 -11.47 -0.18
C VAL A 55 10.24 -12.38 -0.06
N VAL A 56 11.45 -11.83 -0.19
CA VAL A 56 12.69 -12.61 -0.05
C VAL A 56 12.78 -13.22 1.35
N ASN A 57 12.50 -12.45 2.40
CA ASN A 57 12.52 -12.96 3.77
C ASN A 57 11.43 -14.03 4.00
N MET A 58 10.23 -13.84 3.44
CA MET A 58 9.15 -14.85 3.49
C MET A 58 9.58 -16.16 2.83
N ILE A 59 10.16 -16.10 1.63
CA ILE A 59 10.65 -17.28 0.92
C ILE A 59 11.75 -17.98 1.74
N ALA A 60 12.72 -17.21 2.27
CA ALA A 60 13.80 -17.76 3.09
C ALA A 60 13.25 -18.46 4.34
N THR A 61 12.28 -17.87 5.02
CA THR A 61 11.62 -18.46 6.20
C THR A 61 10.88 -19.75 5.83
N LEU A 62 10.10 -19.74 4.74
CA LEU A 62 9.39 -20.95 4.28
C LEU A 62 10.34 -22.08 3.92
N VAL A 63 11.45 -21.77 3.24
CA VAL A 63 12.48 -22.75 2.89
C VAL A 63 13.14 -23.31 4.16
N ALA A 64 13.49 -22.46 5.13
CA ALA A 64 14.10 -22.89 6.38
C ALA A 64 13.16 -23.80 7.19
N VAL A 65 11.88 -23.42 7.33
CA VAL A 65 10.89 -24.25 8.05
C VAL A 65 10.64 -25.58 7.31
N PHE A 66 10.59 -25.55 5.97
CA PHE A 66 10.42 -26.78 5.20
C PHE A 66 11.63 -27.71 5.30
N ALA A 67 12.84 -27.16 5.35
CA ALA A 67 14.08 -27.93 5.53
C ALA A 67 14.16 -28.62 6.91
N ASP A 68 13.63 -27.97 7.95
CA ASP A 68 13.60 -28.47 9.33
C ASP A 68 12.21 -28.93 9.79
N ARG A 69 11.38 -29.36 8.82
CA ARG A 69 9.99 -29.73 9.08
C ARG A 69 9.81 -30.80 10.17
N GLU A 70 10.77 -31.71 10.30
CA GLU A 70 10.73 -32.76 11.31
C GLU A 70 10.73 -32.20 12.73
N SER A 71 11.60 -31.20 13.00
CA SER A 71 11.63 -30.51 14.30
C SER A 71 10.30 -29.79 14.58
N PHE A 72 9.68 -29.18 13.56
CA PHE A 72 8.36 -28.53 13.72
C PHE A 72 7.26 -29.55 14.00
N VAL A 73 7.29 -30.71 13.35
CA VAL A 73 6.34 -31.79 13.61
C VAL A 73 6.49 -32.31 15.04
N ASP A 74 7.73 -32.53 15.49
CA ASP A 74 8.00 -33.00 16.86
C ASP A 74 7.57 -31.96 17.91
N GLN A 75 7.76 -30.66 17.64
CA GLN A 75 7.26 -29.60 18.51
C GLN A 75 5.74 -29.59 18.58
N LEU A 76 5.06 -29.68 17.42
CA LEU A 76 3.58 -29.74 17.34
C LEU A 76 3.04 -30.90 18.16
N LEU A 77 3.61 -32.11 18.00
CA LEU A 77 3.19 -33.28 18.74
C LEU A 77 3.38 -33.11 20.25
N LYS A 78 4.49 -32.52 20.69
CA LYS A 78 4.73 -32.23 22.11
C LYS A 78 3.74 -31.20 22.66
N GLU A 79 3.40 -30.19 21.87
CA GLU A 79 2.48 -29.13 22.29
C GLU A 79 1.05 -29.66 22.42
N VAL A 80 0.59 -30.46 21.46
CA VAL A 80 -0.73 -31.11 21.50
C VAL A 80 -0.81 -32.04 22.71
N ALA A 81 0.20 -32.89 22.95
CA ALA A 81 0.23 -33.78 24.09
C ALA A 81 0.27 -33.05 25.45
N ALA A 82 0.87 -31.87 25.50
CA ALA A 82 0.90 -31.01 26.69
C ALA A 82 -0.43 -30.31 26.96
N GLN A 83 -1.21 -29.97 25.91
CA GLN A 83 -2.53 -29.37 26.06
C GLN A 83 -3.62 -30.36 26.39
N ASP A 84 -3.64 -31.51 25.73
CA ASP A 84 -4.59 -32.60 26.00
C ASP A 84 -3.93 -33.97 25.80
N PRO A 85 -3.54 -34.64 26.90
CA PRO A 85 -2.92 -35.97 26.84
C PRO A 85 -3.84 -37.08 26.25
N ALA A 86 -5.15 -36.84 26.17
CA ALA A 86 -6.08 -37.79 25.57
C ALA A 86 -6.09 -37.76 24.04
N VAL A 87 -5.60 -36.67 23.45
CA VAL A 87 -5.52 -36.47 22.00
C VAL A 87 -4.22 -37.07 21.47
N GLN A 88 -4.32 -38.17 20.73
CA GLN A 88 -3.20 -38.79 20.04
C GLN A 88 -3.24 -38.40 18.57
N VAL A 89 -2.33 -37.49 18.17
CA VAL A 89 -2.16 -37.11 16.77
C VAL A 89 -1.06 -37.95 16.14
N GLY A 90 -1.41 -38.67 15.03
CA GLY A 90 -0.40 -39.41 14.26
C GLY A 90 0.61 -38.49 13.60
N ARG A 91 1.85 -38.96 13.45
CA ARG A 91 2.95 -38.18 12.83
C ARG A 91 2.61 -37.69 11.42
N ASP A 92 1.97 -38.57 10.61
CA ASP A 92 1.53 -38.24 9.23
C ASP A 92 0.51 -37.10 9.22
N THR A 93 -0.40 -37.09 10.20
CA THR A 93 -1.38 -35.99 10.35
C THR A 93 -0.69 -34.71 10.74
N ALA A 94 0.25 -34.77 11.68
CA ALA A 94 1.03 -33.61 12.11
C ALA A 94 1.88 -33.03 10.97
N GLU A 95 2.54 -33.87 10.16
CA GLU A 95 3.28 -33.46 8.97
C GLU A 95 2.36 -32.77 7.94
N THR A 96 1.20 -33.33 7.67
CA THR A 96 0.18 -32.73 6.79
C THR A 96 -0.24 -31.35 7.29
N VAL A 97 -0.48 -31.19 8.58
CA VAL A 97 -0.86 -29.90 9.19
C VAL A 97 0.26 -28.87 9.04
N VAL A 98 1.53 -29.25 9.25
CA VAL A 98 2.68 -28.36 9.06
C VAL A 98 2.78 -27.90 7.60
N VAL A 99 2.69 -28.83 6.63
CA VAL A 99 2.78 -28.51 5.20
C VAL A 99 1.63 -27.61 4.75
N LEU A 100 0.41 -27.91 5.16
CA LEU A 100 -0.77 -27.08 4.86
C LEU A 100 -0.63 -25.70 5.52
N GLY A 101 -0.16 -25.64 6.76
CA GLY A 101 0.12 -24.38 7.47
C GLY A 101 1.12 -23.49 6.74
N LEU A 102 2.20 -24.07 6.21
CA LEU A 102 3.17 -23.36 5.37
C LEU A 102 2.52 -22.83 4.09
N GLY A 103 1.70 -23.64 3.41
CA GLY A 103 0.97 -23.21 2.20
C GLY A 103 0.02 -22.05 2.48
N VAL A 104 -0.75 -22.10 3.55
CA VAL A 104 -1.66 -21.03 3.99
C VAL A 104 -0.88 -19.77 4.35
N THR A 105 0.23 -19.90 5.07
CA THR A 105 1.10 -18.79 5.44
C THR A 105 1.67 -18.11 4.21
N ALA A 106 2.14 -18.86 3.21
CA ALA A 106 2.62 -18.33 1.95
C ALA A 106 1.53 -17.57 1.20
N MET A 107 0.33 -18.13 1.11
CA MET A 107 -0.80 -17.51 0.43
C MET A 107 -1.19 -16.18 1.11
N ILE A 108 -1.34 -16.17 2.43
CA ILE A 108 -1.65 -14.97 3.19
C ILE A 108 -0.55 -13.93 3.00
N GLY A 109 0.72 -14.32 3.08
CA GLY A 109 1.87 -13.41 2.88
C GLY A 109 1.86 -12.76 1.50
N LEU A 110 1.55 -13.53 0.44
CA LEU A 110 1.43 -13.00 -0.92
C LEU A 110 0.24 -12.04 -1.05
N CYS A 111 -0.92 -12.37 -0.48
CA CYS A 111 -2.10 -11.49 -0.48
C CYS A 111 -1.81 -10.17 0.25
N VAL A 112 -1.17 -10.22 1.41
CA VAL A 112 -0.78 -9.03 2.18
C VAL A 112 0.22 -8.18 1.39
N THR A 113 1.21 -8.81 0.74
CA THR A 113 2.19 -8.11 -0.09
C THR A 113 1.53 -7.45 -1.30
N ALA A 114 0.61 -8.14 -1.97
CA ALA A 114 -0.15 -7.59 -3.09
C ALA A 114 -1.00 -6.38 -2.66
N LEU A 115 -1.69 -6.48 -1.51
CA LEU A 115 -2.47 -5.39 -0.94
C LEU A 115 -1.58 -4.20 -0.55
N TYR A 116 -0.43 -4.46 0.06
CA TYR A 116 0.56 -3.43 0.39
C TYR A 116 1.04 -2.70 -0.88
N LEU A 117 1.44 -3.43 -1.93
CA LEU A 117 1.84 -2.84 -3.20
C LEU A 117 0.72 -2.03 -3.84
N LEU A 118 -0.53 -2.49 -3.77
CA LEU A 118 -1.69 -1.72 -4.23
C LEU A 118 -1.75 -0.35 -3.54
N PHE A 119 -1.55 -0.28 -2.23
CA PHE A 119 -1.52 0.99 -1.50
C PHE A 119 -0.32 1.86 -1.92
N VAL A 120 0.86 1.26 -2.10
CA VAL A 120 2.06 1.96 -2.58
C VAL A 120 1.83 2.58 -3.97
N PHE A 121 1.21 1.85 -4.91
CA PHE A 121 0.84 2.38 -6.23
C PHE A 121 -0.24 3.47 -6.15
N LYS A 122 -1.26 3.29 -5.31
CA LYS A 122 -2.30 4.31 -5.09
C LYS A 122 -1.75 5.58 -4.45
N MET A 123 -0.77 5.44 -3.55
CA MET A 123 -0.05 6.57 -2.97
C MET A 123 0.71 7.34 -4.05
N ARG A 124 1.46 6.67 -4.93
CA ARG A 124 2.14 7.31 -6.05
C ARG A 124 1.17 8.07 -6.97
N ALA A 125 -0.06 7.61 -7.10
CA ALA A 125 -1.12 8.28 -7.85
C ALA A 125 -1.74 9.50 -7.11
N GLY A 126 -1.10 10.01 -6.05
CA GLY A 126 -1.51 11.21 -5.33
C GLY A 126 -2.68 11.01 -4.36
N ARG A 127 -3.07 9.78 -4.02
CA ARG A 127 -4.16 9.53 -3.09
C ARG A 127 -3.71 9.66 -1.64
N ASN A 128 -4.17 10.71 -0.96
CA ASN A 128 -3.79 11.00 0.42
C ASN A 128 -4.17 9.87 1.41
N TRP A 129 -5.31 9.20 1.25
CA TRP A 129 -5.70 8.08 2.09
C TRP A 129 -4.69 6.91 2.01
N ALA A 130 -4.17 6.63 0.80
CA ALA A 130 -3.18 5.58 0.61
C ALA A 130 -1.84 5.93 1.30
N ARG A 131 -1.44 7.21 1.27
CA ARG A 131 -0.29 7.71 2.03
C ARG A 131 -0.45 7.45 3.52
N MET A 132 -1.63 7.76 4.09
CA MET A 132 -1.90 7.51 5.51
C MET A 132 -1.80 6.02 5.87
N LEU A 133 -2.37 5.13 5.04
CA LEU A 133 -2.28 3.68 5.25
C LEU A 133 -0.83 3.17 5.17
N VAL A 134 -0.08 3.59 4.16
CA VAL A 134 1.33 3.18 4.00
C VAL A 134 2.17 3.68 5.18
N THR A 135 1.94 4.91 5.67
CA THR A 135 2.61 5.43 6.86
C THR A 135 2.27 4.61 8.10
N MET A 136 0.99 4.27 8.30
CA MET A 136 0.54 3.45 9.43
C MET A 136 1.18 2.05 9.39
N ILE A 137 1.14 1.38 8.23
CA ILE A 137 1.75 0.06 8.04
C ILE A 137 3.26 0.14 8.28
N GLY A 138 3.95 1.13 7.68
CA GLY A 138 5.39 1.33 7.85
C GLY A 138 5.77 1.59 9.30
N SER A 139 5.01 2.41 10.03
CA SER A 139 5.24 2.64 11.46
C SER A 139 5.06 1.36 12.29
N LEU A 140 4.04 0.57 11.97
CA LEU A 140 3.80 -0.71 12.63
C LEU A 140 4.94 -1.70 12.36
N MET A 141 5.44 -1.77 11.12
CA MET A 141 6.62 -2.58 10.76
C MET A 141 7.86 -2.18 11.57
N VAL A 142 8.10 -0.89 11.77
CA VAL A 142 9.21 -0.39 12.59
C VAL A 142 9.06 -0.87 14.05
N VAL A 143 7.86 -0.76 14.63
CA VAL A 143 7.60 -1.23 16.00
C VAL A 143 7.87 -2.74 16.14
N PHE A 144 7.38 -3.54 15.16
CA PHE A 144 7.61 -4.99 15.17
C PHE A 144 9.07 -5.39 14.85
N ALA A 145 9.87 -4.51 14.26
CA ALA A 145 11.29 -4.76 14.06
C ALA A 145 12.13 -4.55 15.34
N LEU A 146 11.61 -3.84 16.36
CA LEU A 146 12.36 -3.58 17.59
C LEU A 146 12.80 -4.85 18.35
N PRO A 147 11.97 -5.89 18.53
CA PRO A 147 12.40 -7.14 19.14
C PRO A 147 13.53 -7.85 18.40
N SER A 148 13.62 -7.67 17.06
CA SER A 148 14.69 -8.25 16.25
C SER A 148 16.07 -7.71 16.63
N LEU A 149 16.17 -6.48 17.15
CA LEU A 149 17.41 -5.89 17.66
C LEU A 149 17.95 -6.68 18.86
N PHE A 150 17.06 -7.09 19.76
CA PHE A 150 17.42 -7.89 20.94
C PHE A 150 17.78 -9.33 20.54
N GLY A 151 17.09 -9.91 19.54
CA GLY A 151 17.40 -11.23 19.00
C GLY A 151 18.79 -11.31 18.37
N LEU A 152 19.24 -10.26 17.69
CA LEU A 152 20.61 -10.15 17.16
C LEU A 152 21.66 -10.09 18.27
N ALA A 153 21.39 -9.39 19.38
CA ALA A 153 22.27 -9.30 20.52
C ALA A 153 22.33 -10.60 21.31
N GLY A 154 21.32 -11.46 21.25
CA GLY A 154 21.19 -12.71 22.00
C GLY A 154 21.91 -13.93 21.39
N GLY A 155 22.61 -13.78 20.26
CA GLY A 155 23.43 -14.86 19.67
C GLY A 155 22.62 -15.95 18.97
N GLY A 156 21.48 -15.60 18.39
CA GLY A 156 20.69 -16.49 17.51
C GLY A 156 21.55 -17.05 16.37
N GLY A 157 21.28 -18.30 15.94
CA GLY A 157 21.99 -18.92 14.82
C GLY A 157 21.94 -18.10 13.54
N GLY A 158 22.75 -18.43 12.54
CA GLY A 158 22.94 -17.66 11.30
C GLY A 158 21.65 -17.26 10.58
N ALA A 159 20.64 -18.12 10.57
CA ALA A 159 19.31 -17.80 9.98
C ALA A 159 18.58 -16.69 10.73
N ALA A 160 18.63 -16.66 12.06
CA ALA A 160 18.02 -15.61 12.89
C ALA A 160 18.75 -14.27 12.68
N MET A 161 20.07 -14.29 12.51
CA MET A 161 20.86 -13.09 12.19
C MET A 161 20.48 -12.50 10.83
N VAL A 162 20.32 -13.33 9.81
CA VAL A 162 19.92 -12.87 8.46
C VAL A 162 18.53 -12.29 8.48
N SER A 163 17.56 -12.96 9.10
CA SER A 163 16.17 -12.47 9.21
C SER A 163 16.10 -11.18 10.03
N GLY A 164 16.85 -11.08 11.13
CA GLY A 164 16.92 -9.87 11.94
C GLY A 164 17.53 -8.69 11.18
N ALA A 165 18.62 -8.91 10.45
CA ALA A 165 19.25 -7.88 9.62
C ALA A 165 18.30 -7.39 8.51
N ALA A 166 17.61 -8.31 7.85
CA ALA A 166 16.60 -7.98 6.84
C ALA A 166 15.45 -7.14 7.44
N GLY A 167 14.94 -7.51 8.61
CA GLY A 167 13.91 -6.76 9.31
C GLY A 167 14.34 -5.35 9.68
N ILE A 168 15.58 -5.18 10.17
CA ILE A 168 16.14 -3.85 10.47
C ILE A 168 16.24 -3.02 9.18
N LEU A 169 16.77 -3.60 8.10
CA LEU A 169 16.87 -2.91 6.82
C LEU A 169 15.50 -2.45 6.32
N GLN A 170 14.47 -3.31 6.40
CA GLN A 170 13.10 -2.96 6.06
C GLN A 170 12.59 -1.79 6.93
N ALA A 171 12.87 -1.80 8.24
CA ALA A 171 12.47 -0.72 9.14
C ALA A 171 13.15 0.60 8.76
N VAL A 172 14.45 0.60 8.49
CA VAL A 172 15.20 1.80 8.05
C VAL A 172 14.66 2.36 6.74
N LEU A 173 14.42 1.50 5.75
CA LEU A 173 13.83 1.92 4.47
C LEU A 173 12.41 2.47 4.65
N SER A 174 11.60 1.88 5.53
CA SER A 174 10.25 2.35 5.85
C SER A 174 10.29 3.73 6.51
N VAL A 175 11.17 3.96 7.48
CA VAL A 175 11.37 5.27 8.11
C VAL A 175 11.78 6.31 7.07
N GLY A 176 12.75 6.00 6.22
CA GLY A 176 13.19 6.88 5.12
C GLY A 176 12.02 7.28 4.20
N ALA A 177 11.22 6.30 3.79
CA ALA A 177 10.04 6.54 2.97
C ALA A 177 9.00 7.43 3.69
N ILE A 178 8.71 7.16 4.97
CA ILE A 178 7.77 7.96 5.78
C ILE A 178 8.25 9.41 5.88
N VAL A 179 9.54 9.64 6.16
CA VAL A 179 10.10 11.00 6.24
C VAL A 179 9.92 11.74 4.91
N LEU A 180 10.26 11.12 3.77
CA LEU A 180 10.11 11.71 2.45
C LEU A 180 8.64 12.05 2.14
N LEU A 181 7.70 11.17 2.50
CA LEU A 181 6.28 11.38 2.27
C LEU A 181 5.70 12.56 3.08
N HIS A 182 6.33 12.94 4.21
CA HIS A 182 5.86 14.02 5.08
C HIS A 182 6.62 15.34 4.89
N ARG A 183 7.54 15.42 3.91
CA ARG A 183 8.21 16.67 3.55
C ARG A 183 7.23 17.68 2.93
N ALA A 184 7.56 18.96 2.99
CA ALA A 184 6.69 20.05 2.53
C ALA A 184 6.27 19.90 1.05
N GLU A 185 7.19 19.47 0.20
CA GLU A 185 6.93 19.26 -1.24
C GLU A 185 5.93 18.12 -1.47
N SER A 186 6.11 16.98 -0.75
CA SER A 186 5.18 15.86 -0.79
C SER A 186 3.79 16.26 -0.26
N ASN A 187 3.73 17.06 0.81
CA ASN A 187 2.46 17.53 1.36
C ASN A 187 1.67 18.37 0.35
N ARG A 188 2.32 19.22 -0.41
CA ARG A 188 1.67 20.04 -1.46
C ARG A 188 1.09 19.17 -2.58
N TYR A 189 1.72 18.06 -2.89
CA TYR A 189 1.24 17.10 -3.90
C TYR A 189 -0.02 16.35 -3.45
N PHE A 190 -0.08 15.95 -2.18
CA PHE A 190 -1.21 15.20 -1.63
C PHE A 190 -2.39 16.06 -1.18
N LEU A 191 -2.17 17.35 -0.89
CA LEU A 191 -3.15 18.30 -0.38
C LEU A 191 -3.26 19.54 -1.28
N PRO A 192 -3.72 19.42 -2.53
CA PRO A 192 -3.77 20.54 -3.46
C PRO A 192 -4.83 21.61 -3.11
N ALA A 193 -5.66 21.40 -2.10
CA ALA A 193 -6.91 22.14 -1.88
C ALA A 193 -6.80 23.40 -1.00
N PHE A 194 -5.63 23.87 -0.61
CA PHE A 194 -5.48 25.16 0.08
C PHE A 194 -4.63 26.14 -0.74
N ARG A 195 -5.03 26.40 -2.00
CA ARG A 195 -4.70 27.69 -2.60
C ARG A 195 -5.69 28.70 -2.03
N VAL A 196 -5.22 29.50 -1.10
CA VAL A 196 -5.82 30.80 -0.83
C VAL A 196 -5.72 31.55 -2.17
N PRO A 197 -6.82 32.06 -2.74
CA PRO A 197 -6.72 32.98 -3.87
C PRO A 197 -5.85 34.14 -3.40
N ASP A 198 -4.77 34.41 -4.13
CA ASP A 198 -3.98 35.63 -3.93
C ASP A 198 -4.92 36.80 -4.13
N GLU A 199 -5.16 37.57 -3.05
CA GLU A 199 -5.91 38.85 -3.06
C GLU A 199 -5.17 39.92 -3.83
#